data_0db001e76c622a7db267dd112a1c7be2
#
_entry.id   0db001e76c622a7db267dd112a1c7be2
#
_cell.length_a   1.000
_cell.length_b   1.000
_cell.length_c   1.000
_cell.angle_alpha   90.00
_cell.angle_beta   90.00
_cell.angle_gamma   90.00
#
_symmetry.space_group_name_H-M   'P 1'
#
loop_
_entity.id
_entity.type
_entity.pdbx_description
1 polymer ?
#
loop_
_entity_poly.entity_id
_entity_poly.type
_entity_poly.pdbx_seq_one_letter_code
_entity_poly.pdbx_strand_id
1 'polypeptide(L)'
;MKGEKMSAYDKQVGGSHYKKMKIQPSKFVIENELLFPEGNVIKYICRHRYKNGKEDLEKAVHFIEMIIERDYKLIPMTEEEEYQNAGITKEEAETSSKEWIKGYKEWKKGCPHN
;
A
#
# COMPACT_ATOMS: atom_id res chain seq x y z
N MET A 1 12.46 -29.36 -24.85
CA MET A 1 12.45 -29.32 -24.27
C MET A 1 12.29 -29.21 -23.83
N LYS A 2 12.13 -29.27 -24.04
CA LYS A 2 12.10 -28.87 -23.52
C LYS A 2 12.24 -28.91 -22.35
N GLY A 3 12.87 -28.92 -22.27
CA GLY A 3 13.14 -29.04 -20.90
C GLY A 3 12.42 -27.93 -20.17
N GLU A 4 11.53 -28.29 -19.32
CA GLU A 4 10.79 -27.32 -18.56
C GLU A 4 11.74 -26.63 -17.60
N LYS A 5 12.19 -25.46 -17.98
CA LYS A 5 12.93 -24.65 -17.06
C LYS A 5 11.96 -24.15 -16.00
N MET A 6 12.27 -24.42 -14.75
CA MET A 6 11.56 -23.82 -13.63
C MET A 6 11.67 -22.29 -13.75
N SER A 7 10.54 -21.62 -13.79
CA SER A 7 10.54 -20.16 -13.79
C SER A 7 11.05 -19.62 -12.47
N ALA A 8 11.66 -18.44 -12.50
CA ALA A 8 12.08 -17.78 -11.27
C ALA A 8 10.90 -17.56 -10.31
N TYR A 9 9.70 -17.45 -10.84
CA TYR A 9 8.50 -17.29 -10.01
C TYR A 9 8.06 -18.56 -9.30
N ASP A 10 8.58 -19.71 -9.72
CA ASP A 10 8.32 -21.00 -9.06
C ASP A 10 9.20 -21.20 -7.83
N LYS A 11 10.15 -20.31 -7.63
CA LYS A 11 11.11 -20.38 -6.54
C LYS A 11 10.92 -19.21 -5.59
N GLN A 12 10.88 -19.49 -4.29
CA GLN A 12 10.85 -18.45 -3.26
C GLN A 12 11.85 -18.77 -2.18
N VAL A 13 12.75 -17.84 -1.90
CA VAL A 13 13.70 -17.94 -0.80
C VAL A 13 13.04 -17.41 0.47
N GLY A 14 13.03 -18.20 1.52
CA GLY A 14 12.49 -17.80 2.80
C GLY A 14 10.99 -18.00 2.98
N GLY A 15 10.40 -18.95 2.25
CA GLY A 15 9.00 -19.29 2.43
C GLY A 15 8.30 -19.66 1.14
N SER A 16 6.99 -19.78 1.19
CA SER A 16 6.19 -20.20 0.04
C SER A 16 4.94 -19.35 -0.20
N HIS A 17 4.74 -18.30 0.61
CA HIS A 17 3.51 -17.52 0.53
C HIS A 17 3.31 -16.81 -0.81
N TYR A 18 4.37 -16.35 -1.46
CA TYR A 18 4.26 -15.71 -2.78
C TYR A 18 3.93 -16.73 -3.88
N LYS A 19 4.47 -17.94 -3.77
CA LYS A 19 4.21 -19.00 -4.75
C LYS A 19 2.74 -19.42 -4.78
N LYS A 20 2.06 -19.27 -3.66
CA LYS A 20 0.64 -19.64 -3.54
C LYS A 20 -0.29 -18.54 -4.01
N MET A 21 0.23 -17.36 -4.27
CA MET A 21 -0.59 -16.26 -4.76
C MET A 21 -0.96 -16.48 -6.23
N LYS A 22 -2.17 -16.10 -6.58
CA LYS A 22 -2.68 -16.22 -7.94
C LYS A 22 -1.81 -15.47 -8.93
N ILE A 23 -1.43 -14.26 -8.55
CA ILE A 23 -0.46 -13.43 -9.29
C ILE A 23 0.57 -12.99 -8.27
N GLN A 24 1.81 -13.35 -8.48
CA GLN A 24 2.87 -12.97 -7.54
C GLN A 24 3.15 -11.48 -7.62
N PRO A 25 3.38 -10.81 -6.49
CA PRO A 25 3.66 -9.38 -6.49
C PRO A 25 4.82 -8.97 -7.38
N SER A 26 5.91 -9.76 -7.36
CA SER A 26 7.09 -9.47 -8.18
C SER A 26 6.76 -9.51 -9.67
N LYS A 27 5.97 -10.48 -10.09
CA LYS A 27 5.57 -10.60 -11.50
C LYS A 27 4.70 -9.41 -11.91
N PHE A 28 3.73 -9.05 -11.07
CA PHE A 28 2.86 -7.90 -11.31
C PHE A 28 3.68 -6.62 -11.46
N VAL A 29 4.62 -6.38 -10.54
CA VAL A 29 5.46 -5.19 -10.54
C VAL A 29 6.32 -5.11 -11.80
N ILE A 30 6.96 -6.22 -12.16
CA ILE A 30 7.86 -6.27 -13.31
C ILE A 30 7.10 -6.10 -14.62
N GLU A 31 6.00 -6.81 -14.80
CA GLU A 31 5.22 -6.74 -16.03
C GLU A 31 4.55 -5.39 -16.25
N ASN A 32 4.19 -4.69 -15.16
CA ASN A 32 3.62 -3.36 -15.24
C ASN A 32 4.67 -2.25 -15.19
N GLU A 33 5.94 -2.62 -15.15
CA GLU A 33 7.06 -1.66 -15.14
C GLU A 33 6.96 -0.64 -14.02
N LEU A 34 6.54 -1.10 -12.83
CA LEU A 34 6.44 -0.23 -11.66
C LEU A 34 7.81 0.08 -11.10
N LEU A 35 7.94 1.26 -10.54
CA LEU A 35 9.20 1.72 -9.97
C LEU A 35 9.44 1.10 -8.59
N PHE A 36 10.64 1.31 -8.05
CA PHE A 36 11.08 0.67 -6.81
C PHE A 36 10.13 0.91 -5.63
N PRO A 37 9.76 2.15 -5.27
CA PRO A 37 8.88 2.34 -4.11
C PRO A 37 7.48 1.79 -4.33
N GLU A 38 6.91 1.93 -5.52
CA GLU A 38 5.60 1.36 -5.85
C GLU A 38 5.60 -0.16 -5.69
N GLY A 39 6.66 -0.80 -6.20
CA GLY A 39 6.81 -2.25 -6.07
C GLY A 39 6.94 -2.69 -4.62
N ASN A 40 7.65 -1.93 -3.80
CA ASN A 40 7.79 -2.25 -2.38
C ASN A 40 6.48 -2.09 -1.61
N VAL A 41 5.68 -1.07 -1.93
CA VAL A 41 4.35 -0.92 -1.34
C VAL A 41 3.51 -2.18 -1.59
N ILE A 42 3.46 -2.62 -2.84
CA ILE A 42 2.69 -3.82 -3.21
C ILE A 42 3.22 -5.05 -2.47
N LYS A 43 4.52 -5.22 -2.41
CA LYS A 43 5.15 -6.33 -1.70
C LYS A 43 4.73 -6.38 -0.23
N TYR A 44 4.86 -5.27 0.48
CA TYR A 44 4.55 -5.24 1.90
C TYR A 44 3.06 -5.41 2.20
N ILE A 45 2.20 -4.85 1.35
CA ILE A 45 0.75 -5.05 1.50
C ILE A 45 0.40 -6.53 1.33
N CYS A 46 1.02 -7.21 0.39
CA CYS A 46 0.74 -8.61 0.13
C CYS A 46 1.27 -9.56 1.22
N ARG A 47 2.31 -9.17 1.94
CA ARG A 47 2.97 -10.10 2.87
C ARG A 47 2.70 -9.84 4.35
N HIS A 48 2.12 -8.71 4.73
CA HIS A 48 2.02 -8.34 6.15
C HIS A 48 1.33 -9.39 7.01
N ARG A 49 0.35 -10.11 6.47
CA ARG A 49 -0.38 -11.16 7.20
C ARG A 49 0.50 -12.36 7.52
N TYR A 50 1.55 -12.58 6.76
CA TYR A 50 2.39 -13.77 6.84
C TYR A 50 3.76 -13.50 7.42
N LYS A 51 4.11 -12.25 7.66
CA LYS A 51 5.42 -11.89 8.18
C LYS A 51 5.32 -10.92 9.35
N ASN A 52 5.66 -9.66 9.12
CA ASN A 52 5.88 -8.71 10.21
C ASN A 52 4.65 -7.89 10.61
N GLY A 53 3.49 -8.19 10.02
CA GLY A 53 2.23 -7.53 10.38
C GLY A 53 2.29 -6.01 10.26
N LYS A 54 2.05 -5.33 11.35
CA LYS A 54 2.03 -3.87 11.40
C LYS A 54 3.31 -3.24 10.87
N GLU A 55 4.46 -3.83 11.17
CA GLU A 55 5.75 -3.32 10.70
C GLU A 55 5.81 -3.27 9.17
N ASP A 56 5.31 -4.30 8.48
CA ASP A 56 5.26 -4.30 7.03
C ASP A 56 4.36 -3.20 6.49
N LEU A 57 3.24 -2.94 7.14
CA LEU A 57 2.35 -1.86 6.75
C LEU A 57 2.99 -0.49 6.98
N GLU A 58 3.75 -0.33 8.05
CA GLU A 58 4.49 0.90 8.30
C GLU A 58 5.57 1.12 7.24
N LYS A 59 6.22 0.06 6.79
CA LYS A 59 7.18 0.14 5.69
C LYS A 59 6.48 0.56 4.39
N ALA A 60 5.30 0.03 4.12
CA ALA A 60 4.52 0.42 2.96
C ALA A 60 4.18 1.92 3.00
N VAL A 61 3.77 2.43 4.17
CA VAL A 61 3.49 3.85 4.36
C VAL A 61 4.73 4.69 4.06
N HIS A 62 5.89 4.25 4.55
CA HIS A 62 7.15 4.98 4.30
C HIS A 62 7.46 5.07 2.80
N PHE A 63 7.27 3.97 2.06
CA PHE A 63 7.48 4.00 0.61
C PHE A 63 6.45 4.88 -0.10
N ILE A 64 5.21 4.94 0.41
CA ILE A 64 4.19 5.85 -0.14
C ILE A 64 4.63 7.31 0.07
N GLU A 65 5.20 7.63 1.22
CA GLU A 65 5.73 8.97 1.48
C GLU A 65 6.84 9.33 0.49
N MET A 66 7.70 8.38 0.15
CA MET A 66 8.74 8.58 -0.86
C MET A 66 8.14 8.89 -2.24
N ILE A 67 7.04 8.22 -2.60
CA ILE A 67 6.35 8.48 -3.86
C ILE A 67 5.79 9.89 -3.89
N ILE A 68 5.15 10.30 -2.79
CA ILE A 68 4.58 11.64 -2.68
C ILE A 68 5.67 12.70 -2.81
N GLU A 69 6.79 12.50 -2.13
CA GLU A 69 7.92 13.43 -2.20
C GLU A 69 8.50 13.53 -3.61
N ARG A 70 8.62 12.39 -4.29
CA ARG A 70 9.18 12.34 -5.64
C ARG A 70 8.29 13.03 -6.66
N ASP A 71 6.99 12.74 -6.62
CA ASP A 71 6.07 13.12 -7.70
C ASP A 71 5.25 14.37 -7.40
N TYR A 72 4.96 14.65 -6.15
CA TYR A 72 4.01 15.69 -5.78
C TYR A 72 4.59 16.77 -4.88
N LYS A 73 5.81 16.59 -4.40
CA LYS A 73 6.46 17.47 -3.43
C LYS A 73 5.64 17.66 -2.16
N LEU A 74 6.22 17.29 -1.03
CA LEU A 74 5.62 17.53 0.28
C LEU A 74 5.74 19.02 0.63
N ILE A 75 4.99 19.87 -0.05
CA ILE A 75 4.84 21.26 0.34
C ILE A 75 3.67 21.29 1.32
N PRO A 76 3.83 21.90 2.50
CA PRO A 76 2.68 22.04 3.40
C PRO A 76 1.57 22.78 2.67
N MET A 77 0.49 22.08 2.36
CA MET A 77 -0.65 22.69 1.70
C MET A 77 -1.53 23.37 2.75
N THR A 78 -2.13 24.50 2.37
CA THR A 78 -3.17 25.08 3.18
C THR A 78 -4.38 24.15 3.12
N GLU A 79 -5.25 24.23 4.13
CA GLU A 79 -6.46 23.43 4.20
C GLU A 79 -7.29 23.58 2.91
N GLU A 80 -7.39 24.80 2.40
CA GLU A 80 -8.13 25.08 1.17
C GLU A 80 -7.51 24.41 -0.06
N GLU A 81 -6.18 24.38 -0.15
CA GLU A 81 -5.48 23.72 -1.22
C GLU A 81 -5.71 22.19 -1.20
N GLU A 82 -5.74 21.63 0.00
CA GLU A 82 -6.04 20.21 0.16
C GLU A 82 -7.43 19.86 -0.37
N TYR A 83 -8.44 20.69 -0.07
CA TYR A 83 -9.79 20.47 -0.55
C TYR A 83 -9.87 20.62 -2.06
N GLN A 84 -9.21 21.60 -2.63
CA GLN A 84 -9.17 21.79 -4.07
C GLN A 84 -8.53 20.62 -4.80
N ASN A 85 -7.42 20.10 -4.26
CA ASN A 85 -6.74 18.96 -4.84
C ASN A 85 -7.58 17.69 -4.76
N ALA A 86 -8.37 17.55 -3.72
CA ALA A 86 -9.28 16.42 -3.56
C ALA A 86 -10.55 16.56 -4.41
N GLY A 87 -10.76 17.73 -5.03
CA GLY A 87 -11.95 17.97 -5.85
C GLY A 87 -13.22 18.15 -5.04
N ILE A 88 -13.10 18.55 -3.79
CA ILE A 88 -14.24 18.73 -2.89
C ILE A 88 -14.21 20.13 -2.26
N THR A 89 -15.35 20.58 -1.78
CA THR A 89 -15.43 21.84 -1.04
C THR A 89 -15.10 21.61 0.42
N LYS A 90 -14.78 22.69 1.12
CA LYS A 90 -14.51 22.62 2.55
C LYS A 90 -15.71 22.04 3.31
N GLU A 91 -16.93 22.45 2.93
CA GLU A 91 -18.15 21.97 3.55
C GLU A 91 -18.33 20.47 3.35
N GLU A 92 -18.09 19.98 2.14
CA GLU A 92 -18.14 18.55 1.84
C GLU A 92 -17.11 17.77 2.64
N ALA A 93 -15.89 18.31 2.75
CA ALA A 93 -14.83 17.69 3.52
C ALA A 93 -15.17 17.61 5.00
N GLU A 94 -15.74 18.67 5.57
CA GLU A 94 -16.13 18.68 6.97
C GLU A 94 -17.21 17.64 7.28
N THR A 95 -18.20 17.52 6.40
CA THR A 95 -19.26 16.54 6.56
C THR A 95 -18.73 15.12 6.44
N SER A 96 -18.00 14.85 5.35
CA SER A 96 -17.40 13.52 5.12
C SER A 96 -16.42 13.14 6.20
N SER A 97 -15.59 14.09 6.64
CA SER A 97 -14.58 13.82 7.66
C SER A 97 -15.19 13.43 9.00
N LYS A 98 -16.28 14.09 9.39
CA LYS A 98 -16.96 13.76 10.63
C LYS A 98 -17.51 12.34 10.61
N GLU A 99 -18.15 11.96 9.52
CA GLU A 99 -18.70 10.62 9.37
C GLU A 99 -17.57 9.57 9.32
N TRP A 100 -16.51 9.85 8.57
CA TRP A 100 -15.39 8.95 8.45
C TRP A 100 -14.66 8.76 9.79
N ILE A 101 -14.42 9.85 10.51
CA ILE A 101 -13.74 9.80 11.80
C ILE A 101 -14.58 9.02 12.81
N LYS A 102 -15.90 9.23 12.81
CA LYS A 102 -16.81 8.50 13.68
C LYS A 102 -16.75 7.00 13.38
N GLY A 103 -16.85 6.64 12.11
CA GLY A 103 -16.76 5.24 11.69
C GLY A 103 -15.42 4.61 12.06
N TYR A 104 -14.34 5.33 11.86
CA TYR A 104 -12.99 4.88 12.22
C TYR A 104 -12.86 4.65 13.72
N LYS A 105 -13.37 5.56 14.54
CA LYS A 105 -13.31 5.42 16.00
C LYS A 105 -14.11 4.20 16.47
N GLU A 106 -15.27 3.98 15.89
CA GLU A 106 -16.10 2.81 16.23
C GLU A 106 -15.41 1.51 15.81
N TRP A 107 -14.86 1.48 14.61
CA TRP A 107 -14.11 0.34 14.12
C TRP A 107 -12.90 0.04 15.02
N LYS A 108 -12.16 1.08 15.39
CA LYS A 108 -10.96 0.94 16.22
C LYS A 108 -11.27 0.35 17.60
N LYS A 109 -12.42 0.69 18.16
CA LYS A 109 -12.85 0.13 19.45
C LYS A 109 -13.06 -1.38 19.37
N GLY A 110 -13.53 -1.87 18.23
CA GLY A 110 -13.75 -3.30 18.01
C GLY A 110 -12.52 -4.07 17.58
N CYS A 111 -11.42 -3.40 17.25
CA CYS A 111 -10.21 -4.07 16.82
C CYS A 111 -9.37 -4.54 17.99
N PRO A 112 -8.89 -5.80 17.98
CA PRO A 112 -7.92 -6.24 18.98
C PRO A 112 -6.60 -5.50 18.76
N HIS A 113 -6.14 -4.83 19.79
CA HIS A 113 -4.84 -4.15 19.77
C HIS A 113 -3.77 -5.05 20.35
N ASN A 114 -2.79 -5.31 19.56
CA ASN A 114 -1.59 -6.00 20.03
C ASN A 114 -0.46 -5.02 20.17
#